data_baf94ccf4a29cbd3d6c0ef3a5c2f0b09
#
_entry.id   baf94ccf4a29cbd3d6c0ef3a5c2f0b09
#
_cell.length_a   1.000
_cell.length_b   1.000
_cell.length_c   1.000
_cell.angle_alpha   90.00
_cell.angle_beta   90.00
_cell.angle_gamma   90.00
#
_symmetry.space_group_name_H-M   'P 1'
#
loop_
_entity.id
_entity.type
_entity.pdbx_description
1 polymer ?
#
loop_
_entity_poly.entity_id
_entity_poly.type
_entity_poly.pdbx_seq_one_letter_code
_entity_poly.pdbx_strand_id
1 'polypeptide(L)'
;MRDYLDADHLHVSLSNEPAGLVDAALAMRGHRRRVVVTAPHFWLTGHLLAGTDLIATEPRAILEPQAELHGLDICDPPFDAGYFEFSAVWHARSDADPALKWLLGLL
;
A
#
# COMPACT_ATOMS: atom_id res chain seq x y z
N MET A 1 16.49 4.83 9.14
CA MET A 1 15.67 3.82 9.85
C MET A 1 15.05 4.34 11.13
N ARG A 2 15.81 5.06 11.96
CA ARG A 2 15.28 5.58 13.24
C ARG A 2 14.05 6.47 13.03
N ASP A 3 14.14 7.43 12.12
CA ASP A 3 13.04 8.37 11.86
C ASP A 3 11.78 7.62 11.39
N TYR A 4 11.96 6.59 10.58
CA TYR A 4 10.86 5.74 10.12
C TYR A 4 10.20 5.00 11.28
N LEU A 5 10.98 4.42 12.18
CA LEU A 5 10.47 3.66 13.32
C LEU A 5 9.83 4.55 14.40
N ASP A 6 10.31 5.78 14.53
CA ASP A 6 9.78 6.74 15.52
C ASP A 6 8.48 7.41 15.08
N ALA A 7 8.15 7.32 13.79
CA ALA A 7 6.92 7.90 13.26
C ALA A 7 5.68 7.07 13.64
N ASP A 8 4.54 7.70 13.57
CA ASP A 8 3.25 7.02 13.68
C ASP A 8 2.80 6.57 12.29
N HIS A 9 2.35 5.33 12.18
CA HIS A 9 2.06 4.68 10.90
C HIS A 9 0.59 4.42 10.70
N LEU A 10 0.14 4.63 9.45
CA LEU A 10 -1.09 4.09 8.93
C LEU A 10 -0.79 2.73 8.29
N HIS A 11 -1.57 1.73 8.62
CA HIS A 11 -1.51 0.40 8.01
C HIS A 11 -2.79 0.13 7.26
N VAL A 12 -2.69 -0.35 6.03
CA VAL A 12 -3.84 -0.82 5.25
C VAL A 12 -3.89 -2.33 5.33
N SER A 13 -5.01 -2.84 5.86
CA SER A 13 -5.27 -4.27 5.96
C SER A 13 -6.44 -4.63 5.07
N LEU A 14 -6.20 -5.36 4.00
CA LEU A 14 -7.22 -5.83 3.08
C LEU A 14 -7.93 -7.09 3.58
N SER A 15 -7.32 -7.78 4.52
CA SER A 15 -7.86 -8.92 5.23
C SER A 15 -7.58 -8.69 6.72
N ASN A 16 -8.33 -9.32 7.60
CA ASN A 16 -8.15 -9.15 9.05
C ASN A 16 -6.82 -9.71 9.57
N GLU A 17 -5.76 -9.65 8.77
CA GLU A 17 -4.44 -10.09 9.17
C GLU A 17 -3.81 -9.06 10.11
N PRO A 18 -3.30 -9.47 11.27
CA PRO A 18 -2.68 -8.55 12.23
C PRO A 18 -1.31 -8.04 11.78
N ALA A 19 -0.66 -8.72 10.85
CA ALA A 19 0.65 -8.33 10.33
C ALA A 19 0.63 -8.34 8.81
N GLY A 20 1.07 -7.23 8.19
CA GLY A 20 1.21 -7.10 6.77
C GLY A 20 2.63 -7.40 6.30
N LEU A 21 2.85 -7.24 4.99
CA LEU A 21 4.14 -7.43 4.35
C LEU A 21 5.23 -6.54 4.95
N VAL A 22 4.89 -5.28 5.26
CA VAL A 22 5.82 -4.31 5.85
C VAL A 22 6.26 -4.77 7.23
N ASP A 23 5.34 -5.20 8.06
CA ASP A 23 5.65 -5.64 9.42
C ASP A 23 6.47 -6.92 9.42
N ALA A 24 6.22 -7.83 8.48
CA ALA A 24 7.03 -9.01 8.29
C ALA A 24 8.47 -8.66 7.91
N ALA A 25 8.65 -7.71 6.99
CA ALA A 25 9.98 -7.25 6.57
C ALA A 25 10.74 -6.58 7.72
N LEU A 26 10.06 -5.78 8.54
CA LEU A 26 10.65 -5.16 9.72
C LEU A 26 11.03 -6.20 10.77
N ALA A 27 10.17 -7.18 11.02
CA ALA A 27 10.42 -8.24 12.00
C ALA A 27 11.66 -9.06 11.66
N MET A 28 11.92 -9.31 10.38
CA MET A 28 13.12 -10.00 9.91
C MET A 28 14.41 -9.24 10.28
N ARG A 29 14.31 -7.94 10.49
CA ARG A 29 15.44 -7.07 10.88
C ARG A 29 15.42 -6.73 12.37
N GLY A 30 14.54 -7.36 13.15
CA GLY A 30 14.41 -7.10 14.58
C GLY A 30 13.74 -5.79 14.91
N HIS A 31 12.91 -5.24 14.01
CA HIS A 31 12.26 -3.95 14.20
C HIS A 31 10.73 -4.07 14.24
N ARG A 32 10.11 -3.09 14.88
CA ARG A 32 8.66 -2.89 14.93
C ARG A 32 8.35 -1.43 14.69
N ARG A 33 7.26 -1.17 13.97
CA ARG A 33 6.71 0.18 13.82
C ARG A 33 5.49 0.35 14.72
N ARG A 34 5.15 1.61 14.99
CA ARG A 34 3.95 1.93 15.76
C ARG A 34 2.81 2.23 14.80
N VAL A 35 1.87 1.30 14.68
CA VAL A 35 0.67 1.49 13.86
C VAL A 35 -0.41 2.11 14.74
N VAL A 36 -0.81 3.33 14.42
CA VAL A 36 -1.82 4.07 15.18
C VAL A 36 -3.18 4.12 14.48
N VAL A 37 -3.21 3.89 13.16
CA VAL A 37 -4.43 3.85 12.36
C VAL A 37 -4.36 2.67 11.41
N THR A 38 -5.45 1.93 11.33
CA THR A 38 -5.61 0.84 10.35
C THR A 38 -6.82 1.16 9.47
N ALA A 39 -6.64 1.06 8.16
CA ALA A 39 -7.69 1.30 7.18
C ALA A 39 -7.93 0.04 6.34
N PRO A 40 -9.17 -0.21 5.90
CA PRO A 40 -9.50 -1.41 5.12
C PRO A 40 -9.21 -1.27 3.62
N HIS A 41 -8.89 -0.07 3.14
CA HIS A 41 -8.69 0.21 1.72
C HIS A 41 -7.54 1.17 1.47
N PHE A 42 -6.74 0.90 0.44
CA PHE A 42 -5.64 1.79 0.03
C PHE A 42 -6.12 3.18 -0.41
N TRP A 43 -7.33 3.29 -0.93
CA TRP A 43 -7.87 4.57 -1.43
C TRP A 43 -8.13 5.59 -0.33
N LEU A 44 -8.15 5.16 0.92
CA LEU A 44 -8.32 6.07 2.07
C LEU A 44 -7.01 6.72 2.51
N THR A 45 -5.87 6.21 2.07
CA THR A 45 -4.56 6.65 2.55
C THR A 45 -4.35 8.15 2.38
N GLY A 46 -4.60 8.68 1.19
CA GLY A 46 -4.41 10.10 0.91
C GLY A 46 -5.25 10.98 1.83
N HIS A 47 -6.50 10.62 2.04
CA HIS A 47 -7.40 11.38 2.92
C HIS A 47 -6.95 11.33 4.38
N LEU A 48 -6.47 10.18 4.83
CA LEU A 48 -6.08 9.99 6.23
C LEU A 48 -4.73 10.62 6.55
N LEU A 49 -3.82 10.68 5.58
CA LEU A 49 -2.50 11.28 5.78
C LEU A 49 -2.51 12.79 5.65
N ALA A 50 -3.41 13.35 4.84
CA ALA A 50 -3.44 14.79 4.57
C ALA A 50 -3.56 15.59 5.88
N GLY A 51 -2.65 16.55 6.09
CA GLY A 51 -2.64 17.39 7.28
C GLY A 51 -2.20 16.70 8.57
N THR A 52 -1.61 15.51 8.48
CA THR A 52 -1.10 14.78 9.65
C THR A 52 0.39 14.47 9.50
N ASP A 53 1.01 14.03 10.60
CA ASP A 53 2.39 13.53 10.61
C ASP A 53 2.47 12.01 10.40
N LEU A 54 1.35 11.38 10.07
CA LEU A 54 1.32 9.94 9.80
C LEU A 54 2.08 9.62 8.52
N ILE A 55 2.70 8.45 8.49
CA ILE A 55 3.30 7.89 7.28
C ILE A 55 2.67 6.55 6.95
N ALA A 56 2.70 6.19 5.68
CA ALA A 56 2.20 4.90 5.19
C ALA A 56 3.24 4.29 4.25
N THR A 57 3.33 2.98 4.27
CA THR A 57 4.21 2.23 3.37
C THR A 57 3.34 1.32 2.52
N GLU A 58 3.22 1.65 1.25
CA GLU A 58 2.28 1.01 0.33
C GLU A 58 2.89 0.92 -1.06
N PRO A 59 2.29 0.14 -1.96
CA PRO A 59 2.76 0.08 -3.34
C PRO A 59 2.76 1.46 -4.00
N ARG A 60 3.86 1.79 -4.66
CA ARG A 60 4.05 3.10 -5.32
C ARG A 60 2.92 3.41 -6.31
N ALA A 61 2.49 2.42 -7.08
CA ALA A 61 1.44 2.61 -8.08
C ALA A 61 0.11 3.07 -7.48
N ILE A 62 -0.17 2.70 -6.23
CA ILE A 62 -1.37 3.13 -5.50
C ILE A 62 -1.16 4.51 -4.90
N LEU A 63 0.05 4.82 -4.42
CA LEU A 63 0.35 6.07 -3.76
C LEU A 63 0.47 7.25 -4.72
N GLU A 64 1.04 7.06 -5.90
CA GLU A 64 1.34 8.16 -6.82
C GLU A 64 0.13 9.05 -7.14
N PRO A 65 -1.04 8.51 -7.55
CA PRO A 65 -2.20 9.34 -7.80
C PRO A 65 -2.69 10.10 -6.57
N GLN A 66 -2.62 9.47 -5.40
CA GLN A 66 -3.05 10.09 -4.15
C GLN A 66 -2.07 11.16 -3.68
N ALA A 67 -0.79 10.95 -3.89
CA ALA A 67 0.24 11.92 -3.53
C ALA A 67 0.04 13.23 -4.30
N GLU A 68 -0.21 13.14 -5.60
CA GLU A 68 -0.48 14.30 -6.43
C GLU A 68 -1.74 15.03 -5.98
N LEU A 69 -2.82 14.29 -5.71
CA LEU A 69 -4.10 14.87 -5.30
C LEU A 69 -4.05 15.52 -3.92
N HIS A 70 -3.32 14.95 -2.98
CA HIS A 70 -3.30 15.37 -1.57
C HIS A 70 -2.01 16.06 -1.15
N GLY A 71 -1.09 16.33 -2.06
CA GLY A 71 0.15 17.02 -1.75
C GLY A 71 1.10 16.23 -0.86
N LEU A 72 1.14 14.92 -1.03
CA LEU A 72 2.01 14.03 -0.26
C LEU A 72 3.35 13.82 -0.99
N ASP A 73 4.41 13.62 -0.23
CA ASP A 73 5.71 13.26 -0.75
C ASP A 73 5.88 11.74 -0.70
N ILE A 74 6.51 11.18 -1.73
CA ILE A 74 6.81 9.76 -1.81
C ILE A 74 8.32 9.57 -1.80
N CYS A 75 8.80 8.64 -0.98
CA CYS A 75 10.20 8.24 -0.96
C CYS A 75 10.29 6.73 -0.73
N ASP A 76 11.45 6.16 -1.03
CA ASP A 76 11.68 4.75 -0.78
C ASP A 76 11.82 4.51 0.73
N PRO A 77 11.30 3.37 1.25
CA PRO A 77 11.49 3.03 2.64
C PRO A 77 12.98 2.71 2.91
N PRO A 78 13.46 2.88 4.16
CA PRO A 78 14.86 2.65 4.51
C PRO A 78 15.22 1.16 4.63
N PHE A 79 14.43 0.29 4.07
CA PHE A 79 14.63 -1.16 4.07
C PHE A 79 13.94 -1.77 2.85
N ASP A 80 14.27 -3.02 2.53
CA ASP A 80 13.60 -3.74 1.46
C ASP A 80 12.26 -4.28 1.97
N ALA A 81 11.18 -3.63 1.59
CA ALA A 81 9.81 -4.03 1.97
C ALA A 81 9.19 -5.07 1.01
N GLY A 82 9.95 -5.48 -0.02
CA GLY A 82 9.43 -6.35 -1.06
C GLY A 82 8.58 -5.58 -2.07
N TYR A 83 7.74 -6.28 -2.77
CA TYR A 83 6.82 -5.68 -3.73
C TYR A 83 5.47 -6.40 -3.69
N PHE A 84 4.47 -5.70 -4.18
CA PHE A 84 3.10 -6.18 -4.23
C PHE A 84 2.79 -6.71 -5.62
N GLU A 85 2.21 -7.91 -5.68
CA GLU A 85 1.74 -8.49 -6.94
C GLU A 85 0.24 -8.24 -7.09
N PHE A 86 -0.15 -7.63 -8.21
CA PHE A 86 -1.54 -7.45 -8.57
C PHE A 86 -1.93 -8.46 -9.62
N SER A 87 -3.07 -9.11 -9.41
CA SER A 87 -3.63 -10.05 -10.36
C SER A 87 -5.03 -9.63 -10.75
N ALA A 88 -5.34 -9.71 -12.04
CA ALA A 88 -6.70 -9.59 -12.52
C ALA A 88 -7.34 -10.97 -12.48
N VAL A 89 -8.57 -11.02 -11.96
CA VAL A 89 -9.32 -12.27 -11.85
C VAL A 89 -10.64 -12.11 -12.59
N TRP A 90 -10.94 -13.05 -13.48
CA TRP A 90 -12.19 -13.06 -14.24
C TRP A 90 -12.73 -14.47 -14.39
N HIS A 91 -14.00 -14.57 -14.70
CA HIS A 91 -14.62 -15.87 -14.94
C HIS A 91 -14.20 -16.43 -16.30
N ALA A 92 -13.92 -17.74 -16.38
CA ALA A 92 -13.45 -18.40 -17.61
C ALA A 92 -14.38 -18.19 -18.81
N ARG A 93 -15.70 -18.07 -18.60
CA ARG A 93 -16.65 -17.78 -19.67
C ARG A 93 -16.47 -16.42 -20.34
N SER A 94 -15.70 -15.51 -19.72
CA SER A 94 -15.42 -14.18 -20.25
C SER A 94 -14.08 -14.09 -20.97
N ASP A 95 -13.34 -15.19 -21.12
CA ASP A 95 -12.02 -15.20 -21.77
C ASP A 95 -12.02 -14.62 -23.18
N ALA A 96 -13.11 -14.81 -23.91
CA ALA A 96 -13.26 -14.32 -25.28
C ALA A 96 -13.91 -12.93 -25.39
N ASP A 97 -14.26 -12.31 -24.26
CA ASP A 97 -14.89 -10.99 -24.25
C ASP A 97 -13.93 -9.91 -24.77
N PRO A 98 -14.25 -9.22 -25.88
CA PRO A 98 -13.34 -8.18 -26.41
C PRO A 98 -13.13 -7.02 -25.45
N ALA A 99 -14.15 -6.64 -24.68
CA ALA A 99 -14.03 -5.55 -23.72
C ALA A 99 -13.08 -5.92 -22.58
N LEU A 100 -13.17 -7.17 -22.07
CA LEU A 100 -12.25 -7.66 -21.06
C LEU A 100 -10.82 -7.72 -21.58
N LYS A 101 -10.62 -8.23 -22.80
CA LYS A 101 -9.29 -8.30 -23.40
C LYS A 101 -8.68 -6.91 -23.58
N TRP A 102 -9.48 -5.94 -23.96
CA TRP A 102 -9.03 -4.55 -24.08
C TRP A 102 -8.59 -4.01 -22.71
N LEU A 103 -9.39 -4.22 -21.69
CA LEU A 103 -9.08 -3.78 -20.32
C LEU A 103 -7.79 -4.42 -19.81
N LEU A 104 -7.63 -5.73 -20.00
CA LEU A 104 -6.42 -6.44 -19.57
C LEU A 104 -5.18 -5.96 -20.31
N GLY A 105 -5.32 -5.52 -21.56
CA GLY A 105 -4.21 -4.95 -22.32
C GLY A 105 -3.70 -3.62 -21.79
N LEU A 106 -4.43 -2.96 -20.91
CA LEU A 106 -4.02 -1.71 -20.26
C LEU A 106 -3.17 -1.94 -19.00
N LEU A 107 -3.07 -3.16 -18.52
CA LEU A 107 -2.38 -3.49 -17.27
C LEU A 107 -0.85 -3.69 -17.45
#